data_478e1f1e7c3cc2326cbfa957f662e574
#
_entry.id   478e1f1e7c3cc2326cbfa957f662e574
#
_cell.length_a   1.000
_cell.length_b   1.000
_cell.length_c   1.000
_cell.angle_alpha   90.00
_cell.angle_beta   90.00
_cell.angle_gamma   90.00
#
_symmetry.space_group_name_H-M   'P 1'
#
loop_
_entity.id
_entity.type
_entity.pdbx_description
1 polymer ?
#
loop_
_entity_poly.entity_id
_entity_poly.type
_entity_poly.pdbx_seq_one_letter_code
_entity_poly.pdbx_strand_id
1 'polypeptide(L)'
;KQVLSSLEFAQARVGTWTQDDVLRHFGQPVETSYFPRMDRLVWSYRFKADDVWPSLMHFYFDRAGVLQLTQVTPDPLYDPDRPRFFRH
;
A
#
# COMPACT_ATOMS: atom_id res chain seq x y z
N LYS A 1 -17.73 -3.19 4.43
CA LYS A 1 -16.45 -3.05 4.30
C LYS A 1 -16.06 -1.65 4.15
N GLN A 2 -15.10 -1.23 4.89
CA GLN A 2 -14.73 0.09 4.92
C GLN A 2 -13.74 0.44 3.89
N VAL A 3 -13.79 1.60 3.30
CA VAL A 3 -12.79 2.09 2.37
C VAL A 3 -11.83 2.97 3.15
N LEU A 4 -10.57 2.62 3.12
CA LEU A 4 -9.57 3.40 3.83
C LEU A 4 -9.32 4.71 3.10
N SER A 5 -8.90 5.71 3.83
CA SER A 5 -8.63 7.02 3.28
C SER A 5 -7.18 7.39 3.46
N SER A 6 -6.76 8.43 2.77
CA SER A 6 -5.40 8.94 2.92
C SER A 6 -5.09 9.32 4.35
N LEU A 7 -6.07 9.86 5.04
CA LEU A 7 -5.86 10.28 6.42
C LEU A 7 -5.56 9.11 7.34
N GLU A 8 -6.18 7.99 7.09
CA GLU A 8 -5.95 6.83 7.92
C GLU A 8 -4.54 6.30 7.73
N PHE A 9 -4.05 6.30 6.50
CA PHE A 9 -2.71 5.82 6.23
C PHE A 9 -1.65 6.79 6.77
N ALA A 10 -2.00 8.06 6.91
CA ALA A 10 -1.07 9.04 7.44
C ALA A 10 -0.70 8.78 8.88
N GLN A 11 -1.46 7.95 9.58
CA GLN A 11 -1.13 7.62 10.96
C GLN A 11 0.05 6.67 11.07
N ALA A 12 0.37 5.97 10.02
CA ALA A 12 1.47 5.01 10.06
C ALA A 12 2.80 5.73 10.19
N ARG A 13 3.64 5.26 11.12
CA ARG A 13 4.90 5.92 11.40
C ARG A 13 6.06 5.07 10.96
N VAL A 14 6.80 5.58 10.00
CA VAL A 14 7.99 4.92 9.49
C VAL A 14 9.02 4.84 10.62
N GLY A 15 9.63 3.67 10.74
CA GLY A 15 10.64 3.44 11.77
C GLY A 15 10.09 3.01 13.10
N THR A 16 8.78 3.09 13.30
CA THR A 16 8.16 2.76 14.57
C THR A 16 7.13 1.65 14.46
N TRP A 17 6.24 1.76 13.49
CA TRP A 17 5.19 0.77 13.33
C TRP A 17 5.74 -0.53 12.78
N THR A 18 5.14 -1.63 13.23
CA THR A 18 5.50 -2.96 12.74
C THR A 18 4.36 -3.50 11.91
N GLN A 19 4.56 -4.69 11.35
CA GLN A 19 3.50 -5.37 10.62
C GLN A 19 2.26 -5.52 11.48
N ASP A 20 2.44 -5.83 12.76
CA ASP A 20 1.32 -5.96 13.67
C ASP A 20 0.51 -4.67 13.77
N ASP A 21 1.20 -3.54 13.85
CA ASP A 21 0.52 -2.25 13.95
C ASP A 21 -0.29 -1.98 12.68
N VAL A 22 0.29 -2.24 11.54
CA VAL A 22 -0.38 -2.01 10.28
C VAL A 22 -1.59 -2.93 10.16
N LEU A 23 -1.42 -4.18 10.52
CA LEU A 23 -2.51 -5.15 10.46
C LEU A 23 -3.65 -4.76 11.38
N ARG A 24 -3.31 -4.31 12.58
CA ARG A 24 -4.31 -3.94 13.55
C ARG A 24 -5.10 -2.70 13.15
N HIS A 25 -4.44 -1.75 12.49
CA HIS A 25 -5.10 -0.51 12.11
C HIS A 25 -5.81 -0.58 10.77
N PHE A 26 -5.26 -1.33 9.82
CA PHE A 26 -5.78 -1.31 8.46
C PHE A 26 -6.33 -2.66 7.99
N GLY A 27 -6.13 -3.72 8.75
CA GLY A 27 -6.65 -5.03 8.37
C GLY A 27 -5.76 -5.72 7.36
N GLN A 28 -6.31 -6.70 6.67
CA GLN A 28 -5.56 -7.49 5.71
C GLN A 28 -5.26 -6.70 4.45
N PRO A 29 -4.04 -6.77 3.94
CA PRO A 29 -3.74 -6.12 2.66
C PRO A 29 -4.40 -6.87 1.51
N VAL A 30 -4.60 -6.18 0.40
CA VAL A 30 -5.15 -6.84 -0.78
C VAL A 30 -4.07 -7.62 -1.51
N GLU A 31 -2.81 -7.30 -1.26
CA GLU A 31 -1.71 -7.96 -1.92
C GLU A 31 -0.46 -7.88 -1.07
N THR A 32 0.35 -8.93 -1.08
CA THR A 32 1.65 -8.93 -0.44
C THR A 32 2.68 -9.35 -1.46
N SER A 33 3.87 -8.77 -1.37
CA SER A 33 4.97 -9.08 -2.27
C SER A 33 6.28 -9.05 -1.50
N TYR A 34 7.28 -9.76 -1.99
CA TYR A 34 8.60 -9.72 -1.39
C TYR A 34 9.60 -9.38 -2.48
N PHE A 35 10.43 -8.37 -2.24
CA PHE A 35 11.44 -7.97 -3.18
C PHE A 35 12.82 -8.39 -2.66
N PRO A 36 13.37 -9.48 -3.17
CA PRO A 36 14.62 -10.03 -2.64
C PRO A 36 15.80 -9.07 -2.72
N ARG A 37 15.86 -8.29 -3.78
CA ARG A 37 16.99 -7.36 -3.91
C ARG A 37 17.04 -6.34 -2.81
N MET A 38 15.88 -5.90 -2.36
CA MET A 38 15.79 -4.90 -1.31
C MET A 38 15.62 -5.52 0.06
N ASP A 39 15.33 -6.83 0.09
CA ASP A 39 15.00 -7.54 1.31
C ASP A 39 13.85 -6.82 2.00
N ARG A 40 12.81 -6.55 1.25
CA ARG A 40 11.63 -5.85 1.76
C ARG A 40 10.38 -6.63 1.47
N LEU A 41 9.52 -6.69 2.46
CA LEU A 41 8.18 -7.22 2.30
C LEU A 41 7.24 -6.05 2.09
N VAL A 42 6.37 -6.11 1.11
CA VAL A 42 5.48 -5.01 0.76
C VAL A 42 4.05 -5.45 0.90
N TRP A 43 3.28 -4.69 1.66
CA TRP A 43 1.84 -4.90 1.80
C TRP A 43 1.12 -3.76 1.10
N SER A 44 0.14 -4.09 0.27
CA SER A 44 -0.57 -3.09 -0.52
C SER A 44 -2.04 -3.05 -0.12
N TYR A 45 -2.56 -1.83 0.01
CA TYR A 45 -3.96 -1.60 0.38
C TYR A 45 -4.61 -0.70 -0.65
N ARG A 46 -5.86 -0.99 -0.99
CA ARG A 46 -6.61 -0.11 -1.89
C ARG A 46 -7.24 1.02 -1.12
N PHE A 47 -7.26 2.19 -1.73
CA PHE A 47 -7.96 3.32 -1.15
C PHE A 47 -8.27 4.31 -2.26
N LYS A 48 -9.04 5.35 -1.94
CA LYS A 48 -9.32 6.40 -2.91
C LYS A 48 -8.62 7.66 -2.47
N ALA A 49 -7.62 8.06 -3.25
CA ALA A 49 -6.91 9.29 -2.98
C ALA A 49 -7.86 10.46 -3.27
N ASP A 50 -7.94 11.38 -2.35
CA ASP A 50 -8.84 12.55 -2.46
C ASP A 50 -10.28 12.13 -2.72
N ASP A 51 -10.64 10.93 -2.27
CA ASP A 51 -11.98 10.39 -2.42
C ASP A 51 -12.42 10.20 -3.86
N VAL A 52 -11.50 10.25 -4.79
CA VAL A 52 -11.82 10.18 -6.20
C VAL A 52 -11.05 9.12 -6.94
N TRP A 53 -9.74 9.10 -6.75
CA TRP A 53 -8.88 8.26 -7.59
C TRP A 53 -8.53 6.95 -6.91
N PRO A 54 -8.88 5.80 -7.52
CA PRO A 54 -8.45 4.51 -6.98
C PRO A 54 -6.94 4.43 -6.95
N SER A 55 -6.40 4.07 -5.82
CA SER A 55 -4.95 4.06 -5.59
C SER A 55 -4.55 2.89 -4.72
N LEU A 56 -3.27 2.62 -4.66
CA LEU A 56 -2.72 1.62 -3.77
C LEU A 56 -1.73 2.29 -2.84
N MET A 57 -1.84 1.95 -1.57
CA MET A 57 -0.86 2.36 -0.57
C MET A 57 0.03 1.18 -0.27
N HIS A 58 1.32 1.33 -0.44
CA HIS A 58 2.29 0.27 -0.22
C HIS A 58 3.09 0.54 1.04
N PHE A 59 3.13 -0.46 1.91
CA PHE A 59 3.94 -0.38 3.12
C PHE A 59 5.12 -1.34 2.96
N TYR A 60 6.32 -0.81 3.09
CA TYR A 60 7.55 -1.59 2.94
C TYR A 60 8.10 -1.88 4.32
N PHE A 61 8.26 -3.16 4.63
CA PHE A 61 8.77 -3.60 5.93
C PHE A 61 10.15 -4.19 5.76
N ASP A 62 11.02 -3.95 6.73
CA ASP A 62 12.35 -4.54 6.70
C ASP A 62 12.29 -5.98 7.23
N ARG A 63 13.44 -6.58 7.36
CA ARG A 63 13.56 -7.96 7.80
C ARG A 63 12.98 -8.17 9.20
N ALA A 64 13.07 -7.18 10.03
CA ALA A 64 12.53 -7.26 11.38
C ALA A 64 11.04 -6.99 11.44
N GLY A 65 10.42 -6.65 10.32
CA GLY A 65 8.99 -6.35 10.30
C GLY A 65 8.64 -4.92 10.66
N VAL A 66 9.62 -4.02 10.62
CA VAL A 66 9.39 -2.62 10.94
C VAL A 66 9.16 -1.83 9.66
N LEU A 67 8.17 -0.97 9.68
CA LEU A 67 7.83 -0.15 8.53
C LEU A 67 8.97 0.80 8.18
N GLN A 68 9.44 0.74 6.95
CA GLN A 68 10.56 1.54 6.50
C GLN A 68 10.16 2.64 5.54
N LEU A 69 9.10 2.44 4.79
CA LEU A 69 8.75 3.35 3.72
C LEU A 69 7.30 3.16 3.33
N THR A 70 6.64 4.22 2.94
CA THR A 70 5.31 4.13 2.34
C THR A 70 5.34 4.78 0.97
N GLN A 71 4.51 4.29 0.08
CA GLN A 71 4.45 4.82 -1.27
C GLN A 71 3.04 4.67 -1.80
N VAL A 72 2.58 5.67 -2.54
CA VAL A 72 1.25 5.63 -3.16
C VAL A 72 1.44 5.53 -4.66
N THR A 73 0.70 4.61 -5.27
CA THR A 73 0.70 4.50 -6.73
C THR A 73 -0.74 4.41 -7.21
N PRO A 74 -1.03 4.78 -8.45
CA PRO A 74 -2.38 4.60 -8.98
C PRO A 74 -2.70 3.11 -9.06
N ASP A 75 -3.98 2.79 -8.87
CA ASP A 75 -4.41 1.41 -9.03
C ASP A 75 -4.31 1.06 -10.52
N PRO A 76 -3.54 0.06 -10.89
CA PRO A 76 -3.34 -0.24 -12.30
C PRO A 76 -4.62 -0.58 -13.05
N LEU A 77 -5.63 -1.05 -12.35
CA LEU A 77 -6.89 -1.38 -13.00
C LEU A 77 -7.68 -0.14 -13.39
N TYR A 78 -7.40 0.99 -12.75
CA TYR A 78 -8.18 2.20 -12.95
C TYR A 78 -7.35 3.40 -13.37
N ASP A 79 -6.10 3.20 -13.73
CA ASP A 79 -5.24 4.29 -14.12
C ASP A 79 -5.70 4.84 -15.48
N PRO A 80 -6.18 6.07 -15.55
CA PRO A 80 -6.69 6.60 -16.81
C PRO A 80 -5.61 6.82 -17.86
N ASP A 81 -4.36 6.89 -17.42
CA ASP A 81 -3.27 7.06 -18.36
C ASP A 81 -2.71 5.76 -18.87
N ARG A 82 -3.24 4.66 -18.38
CA ARG A 82 -2.72 3.38 -18.77
C ARG A 82 -3.11 3.05 -20.19
N PRO A 83 -2.16 2.71 -21.06
CA PRO A 83 -2.50 2.38 -22.44
C PRO A 83 -3.34 1.11 -22.52
N ARG A 84 -4.47 1.23 -23.16
CA ARG A 84 -5.35 0.09 -23.23
C ARG A 84 -4.97 -0.90 -24.24
N PHE A 85 -4.27 -0.49 -25.25
CA PHE A 85 -3.93 -1.42 -26.29
C PHE A 85 -2.86 -2.40 -25.87
N PHE A 86 -2.30 -2.19 -24.71
CA PHE A 86 -1.41 -3.14 -24.21
C PHE A 86 -2.07 -4.33 -23.68
N ARG A 87 -3.31 -4.30 -23.51
CA ARG A 87 -3.86 -5.30 -22.87
C ARG A 87 -4.11 -6.25 -23.74
N HIS A 88 -4.06 -7.02 -23.91
CA HIS A 88 -4.40 -8.01 -24.66
C HIS A 88 -3.53 -8.87 -24.93
#